data_41bd0a9f791b38c9035f11355d9639de
#
_entry.id   41bd0a9f791b38c9035f11355d9639de
#
_cell.length_a   1.000
_cell.length_b   1.000
_cell.length_c   1.000
_cell.angle_alpha   90.00
_cell.angle_beta   90.00
_cell.angle_gamma   90.00
#
_symmetry.space_group_name_H-M   'P 1'
#
loop_
_entity.id
_entity.type
_entity.pdbx_description
1 polymer ?
#
loop_
_entity_poly.entity_id
_entity_poly.type
_entity_poly.pdbx_seq_one_letter_code
_entity_poly.pdbx_strand_id
1 'polypeptide(L)'
;MVSKVSEITIQDVANYIRVDDYVESEIATYLNIAKNYISSYTGIPVTSDGESLDDFPDFVIVVYILCQDMHDNRTMYVDKTNINKVVQTILDMHTRVYL
;
A
#
# COMPACT_ATOMS: atom_id res chain seq x y z
N MET A 1 15.20 -6.56 -0.33
CA MET A 1 13.84 -6.05 -0.08
C MET A 1 13.90 -4.56 0.17
N VAL A 2 13.01 -3.79 -0.45
CA VAL A 2 12.97 -2.34 -0.20
C VAL A 2 12.54 -2.06 1.23
N SER A 3 13.07 -1.00 1.80
CA SER A 3 12.79 -0.62 3.19
C SER A 3 11.93 0.63 3.30
N LYS A 4 11.70 1.34 2.20
CA LYS A 4 10.91 2.58 2.19
C LYS A 4 9.81 2.49 1.15
N VAL A 5 8.65 3.05 1.48
CA VAL A 5 7.50 3.06 0.57
C VAL A 5 7.85 3.75 -0.76
N SER A 6 8.60 4.85 -0.71
CA SER A 6 8.96 5.58 -1.93
C SER A 6 9.91 4.81 -2.85
N GLU A 7 10.59 3.80 -2.33
CA GLU A 7 11.51 2.97 -3.11
C GLU A 7 10.83 1.84 -3.85
N ILE A 8 9.54 1.59 -3.58
CA ILE A 8 8.82 0.50 -4.24
C ILE A 8 8.58 0.86 -5.70
N THR A 9 9.04 -0.01 -6.60
CA THR A 9 8.88 0.19 -8.04
C THR A 9 7.74 -0.67 -8.56
N ILE A 10 7.32 -0.37 -9.80
CA ILE A 10 6.32 -1.19 -10.50
C ILE A 10 6.82 -2.63 -10.61
N GLN A 11 8.12 -2.81 -10.90
CA GLN A 11 8.70 -4.14 -11.02
C GLN A 11 8.65 -4.90 -9.69
N ASP A 12 8.90 -4.19 -8.57
CA ASP A 12 8.83 -4.82 -7.24
C ASP A 12 7.42 -5.36 -6.96
N VAL A 13 6.39 -4.57 -7.29
CA VAL A 13 5.00 -4.99 -7.10
C VAL A 13 4.67 -6.17 -8.00
N ALA A 14 5.06 -6.10 -9.27
CA ALA A 14 4.81 -7.17 -10.22
C ALA A 14 5.46 -8.48 -9.76
N ASN A 15 6.68 -8.40 -9.23
CA ASN A 15 7.39 -9.58 -8.70
C ASN A 15 6.66 -10.16 -7.48
N TYR A 16 6.16 -9.30 -6.61
CA TYR A 16 5.42 -9.76 -5.44
C TYR A 16 4.13 -10.49 -5.82
N ILE A 17 3.40 -9.92 -6.78
CA ILE A 17 2.13 -10.47 -7.27
C ILE A 17 2.38 -11.71 -8.14
N ARG A 18 3.60 -11.88 -8.64
CA ARG A 18 4.01 -12.98 -9.53
C ARG A 18 3.32 -12.92 -10.89
N VAL A 19 3.27 -11.71 -11.45
CA VAL A 19 2.73 -11.48 -12.79
C VAL A 19 3.89 -11.26 -13.74
N ASP A 20 3.99 -12.10 -14.76
CA ASP A 20 5.04 -11.99 -15.76
C ASP A 20 4.68 -11.00 -16.87
N ASP A 21 3.40 -10.96 -17.23
CA ASP A 21 2.90 -10.12 -18.30
C ASP A 21 1.90 -9.14 -17.71
N TYR A 22 2.36 -7.94 -17.41
CA TYR A 22 1.55 -6.93 -16.72
C TYR A 22 1.53 -5.62 -17.47
N VAL A 23 0.48 -4.84 -17.23
CA VAL A 23 0.34 -3.47 -17.76
C VAL A 23 0.89 -2.51 -16.70
N GLU A 24 1.98 -1.81 -17.04
CA GLU A 24 2.66 -0.92 -16.09
C GLU A 24 1.74 0.13 -15.50
N SER A 25 0.86 0.72 -16.32
CA SER A 25 -0.07 1.74 -15.83
C SER A 25 -1.06 1.19 -14.82
N GLU A 26 -1.46 -0.07 -14.96
CA GLU A 26 -2.35 -0.73 -14.02
C GLU A 26 -1.65 -0.92 -12.67
N ILE A 27 -0.41 -1.43 -12.70
CA ILE A 27 0.37 -1.62 -11.47
C ILE A 27 0.68 -0.29 -10.80
N ALA A 28 1.01 0.74 -11.59
CA ALA A 28 1.25 2.07 -11.05
C ALA A 28 0.02 2.63 -10.35
N THR A 29 -1.17 2.38 -10.89
CA THR A 29 -2.43 2.79 -10.29
C THR A 29 -2.63 2.10 -8.94
N TYR A 30 -2.41 0.78 -8.88
CA TYR A 30 -2.52 0.05 -7.62
C TYR A 30 -1.57 0.61 -6.57
N LEU A 31 -0.33 0.88 -6.98
CA LEU A 31 0.69 1.41 -6.08
C LEU A 31 0.27 2.77 -5.51
N ASN A 32 -0.24 3.66 -6.36
CA ASN A 32 -0.70 4.98 -5.91
C ASN A 32 -1.91 4.88 -4.98
N ILE A 33 -2.86 4.01 -5.30
CA ILE A 33 -4.05 3.82 -4.47
C ILE A 33 -3.63 3.28 -3.10
N ALA A 34 -2.71 2.31 -3.07
CA ALA A 34 -2.24 1.73 -1.81
C ALA A 34 -1.58 2.79 -0.93
N LYS A 35 -0.72 3.62 -1.50
CA LYS A 35 -0.06 4.70 -0.75
C LYS A 35 -1.08 5.69 -0.19
N ASN A 36 -2.03 6.10 -1.00
CA ASN A 36 -3.06 7.04 -0.58
C ASN A 36 -3.98 6.45 0.47
N TYR A 37 -4.29 5.17 0.36
CA TYR A 37 -5.10 4.47 1.36
C TYR A 37 -4.40 4.49 2.73
N ILE A 38 -3.12 4.16 2.76
CA ILE A 38 -2.35 4.16 4.00
C ILE A 38 -2.31 5.56 4.59
N SER A 39 -2.05 6.57 3.77
CA SER A 39 -2.00 7.96 4.20
C SER A 39 -3.33 8.41 4.80
N SER A 40 -4.43 8.10 4.13
CA SER A 40 -5.77 8.46 4.61
C SER A 40 -6.14 7.74 5.90
N TYR A 41 -5.76 6.47 6.00
CA TYR A 41 -6.10 5.66 7.16
C TYR A 41 -5.32 6.13 8.41
N THR A 42 -4.03 6.37 8.25
CA THR A 42 -3.14 6.67 9.37
C THR A 42 -3.03 8.15 9.68
N GLY A 43 -3.33 9.02 8.72
CA GLY A 43 -3.12 10.44 8.85
C GLY A 43 -1.67 10.86 8.60
N ILE A 44 -0.82 9.94 8.14
CA ILE A 44 0.59 10.23 7.86
C ILE A 44 0.72 10.55 6.37
N PRO A 45 1.34 11.68 5.99
CA PRO A 45 1.45 12.04 4.58
C PRO A 45 2.35 11.08 3.80
N VAL A 46 2.03 10.89 2.52
CA VAL A 46 2.82 10.03 1.63
C VAL A 46 4.26 10.55 1.54
N THR A 47 4.41 11.86 1.33
CA THR A 47 5.71 12.53 1.30
C THR A 47 5.62 13.81 2.11
N SER A 48 6.70 14.14 2.80
CA SER A 48 6.74 15.33 3.65
C SER A 48 8.17 15.60 4.05
N ASP A 49 8.47 16.85 4.41
CA ASP A 49 9.77 17.21 4.98
C ASP A 49 9.93 16.68 6.40
N GLY A 50 8.81 16.35 7.06
CA GLY A 50 8.81 15.74 8.38
C GLY A 50 8.47 14.26 8.29
N GLU A 51 7.55 13.82 9.13
CA GLU A 51 7.10 12.42 9.16
C GLU A 51 6.35 12.08 7.87
N SER A 52 6.69 10.94 7.27
CA SER A 52 6.04 10.44 6.07
C SER A 52 5.97 8.92 6.13
N LEU A 53 5.35 8.30 5.11
CA LEU A 53 5.24 6.84 5.04
C LEU A 53 6.61 6.17 5.00
N ASP A 54 7.64 6.86 4.53
CA ASP A 54 8.99 6.30 4.44
C ASP A 54 9.62 6.06 5.82
N ASP A 55 9.11 6.68 6.87
CA ASP A 55 9.61 6.49 8.22
C ASP A 55 9.15 5.17 8.84
N PHE A 56 8.27 4.45 8.16
CA PHE A 56 7.64 3.24 8.69
C PHE A 56 7.86 2.07 7.72
N PRO A 57 8.92 1.27 7.91
CA PRO A 57 9.18 0.12 7.03
C PRO A 57 8.02 -0.88 6.97
N ASP A 58 7.20 -0.94 8.01
CA ASP A 58 6.02 -1.82 8.06
C ASP A 58 5.06 -1.55 6.90
N PHE A 59 5.00 -0.31 6.42
CA PHE A 59 4.09 0.06 5.34
C PHE A 59 4.49 -0.54 4.00
N VAL A 60 5.74 -0.98 3.84
CA VAL A 60 6.17 -1.64 2.60
C VAL A 60 5.35 -2.91 2.38
N ILE A 61 5.22 -3.75 3.41
CA ILE A 61 4.43 -4.98 3.28
C ILE A 61 2.95 -4.67 3.09
N VAL A 62 2.45 -3.61 3.72
CA VAL A 62 1.06 -3.18 3.55
C VAL A 62 0.79 -2.79 2.09
N VAL A 63 1.71 -2.04 1.46
CA VAL A 63 1.58 -1.66 0.05
C VAL A 63 1.50 -2.91 -0.82
N TYR A 64 2.39 -3.89 -0.60
CA TYR A 64 2.39 -5.12 -1.38
C TYR A 64 1.08 -5.89 -1.22
N ILE A 65 0.59 -6.02 0.01
CA ILE A 65 -0.67 -6.74 0.28
C ILE A 65 -1.84 -6.05 -0.40
N LEU A 66 -1.91 -4.72 -0.30
CA LEU A 66 -3.00 -3.96 -0.93
C LEU A 66 -2.96 -4.08 -2.45
N CYS A 67 -1.76 -4.03 -3.03
CA CYS A 67 -1.61 -4.21 -4.49
C CYS A 67 -2.04 -5.61 -4.91
N GLN A 68 -1.69 -6.64 -4.13
CA GLN A 68 -2.11 -8.01 -4.40
C GLN A 68 -3.62 -8.13 -4.36
N ASP A 69 -4.26 -7.54 -3.34
CA ASP A 69 -5.71 -7.59 -3.19
C ASP A 69 -6.41 -6.90 -4.36
N MET A 70 -5.90 -5.74 -4.78
CA MET A 70 -6.48 -5.03 -5.91
C MET A 70 -6.31 -5.81 -7.22
N HIS A 71 -5.18 -6.47 -7.39
CA HIS A 71 -4.94 -7.29 -8.58
C HIS A 71 -5.89 -8.49 -8.61
N ASP A 72 -6.07 -9.17 -7.47
CA ASP A 72 -6.92 -10.34 -7.38
C ASP A 72 -8.40 -9.99 -7.56
N ASN A 73 -8.80 -8.79 -7.15
CA ASN A 73 -10.19 -8.35 -7.13
C ASN A 73 -10.45 -7.19 -8.09
N ARG A 74 -9.68 -7.09 -9.17
CA ARG A 74 -9.76 -5.94 -10.08
C ARG A 74 -11.09 -5.76 -10.79
N THR A 75 -11.96 -6.76 -10.77
CA THR A 75 -13.31 -6.66 -11.32
C THR A 75 -14.38 -6.45 -10.25
N MET A 76 -13.96 -6.32 -9.00
CA MET A 76 -14.88 -6.19 -7.86
C MET A 76 -14.48 -5.00 -7.01
N TYR A 77 -15.44 -4.45 -6.28
CA TYR A 77 -15.13 -3.42 -5.31
C TYR A 77 -14.29 -4.00 -4.18
N VAL A 78 -13.27 -3.25 -3.76
CA VAL A 78 -12.58 -3.55 -2.52
C VAL A 78 -13.49 -3.07 -1.40
N ASP A 79 -14.23 -3.98 -0.80
CA ASP A 79 -15.11 -3.66 0.30
C ASP A 79 -14.26 -3.43 1.55
N LYS A 80 -14.49 -2.30 2.23
CA LYS A 80 -13.76 -1.97 3.45
C LYS A 80 -13.92 -3.03 4.53
N THR A 81 -15.01 -3.80 4.50
CA THR A 81 -15.24 -4.85 5.48
C THR A 81 -14.34 -6.06 5.28
N ASN A 82 -13.68 -6.16 4.11
CA ASN A 82 -12.81 -7.28 3.78
C ASN A 82 -11.33 -6.94 3.87
N ILE A 83 -10.99 -5.91 4.64
CA ILE A 83 -9.59 -5.55 4.87
C ILE A 83 -8.87 -6.72 5.54
N ASN A 84 -7.70 -7.07 4.99
CA ASN A 84 -6.83 -8.07 5.58
C ASN A 84 -6.47 -7.67 7.01
N LYS A 85 -6.62 -8.60 7.95
CA LYS A 85 -6.38 -8.28 9.37
C LYS A 85 -4.93 -7.87 9.64
N VAL A 86 -3.97 -8.42 8.90
CA VAL A 86 -2.58 -8.02 9.04
C VAL A 86 -2.41 -6.55 8.66
N VAL A 87 -3.01 -6.15 7.55
CA VAL A 87 -3.00 -4.75 7.11
C VAL A 87 -3.65 -3.86 8.16
N GLN A 88 -4.83 -4.24 8.63
CA GLN A 88 -5.55 -3.46 9.64
C GLN A 88 -4.73 -3.31 10.92
N THR A 89 -4.11 -4.39 11.38
CA THR A 89 -3.30 -4.36 12.60
C THR A 89 -2.12 -3.40 12.44
N ILE A 90 -1.41 -3.48 11.32
CA ILE A 90 -0.25 -2.61 11.08
C ILE A 90 -0.68 -1.15 11.00
N LEU A 91 -1.76 -0.87 10.27
CA LEU A 91 -2.24 0.50 10.12
C LEU A 91 -2.73 1.07 11.44
N ASP A 92 -3.41 0.26 12.25
CA ASP A 92 -3.91 0.70 13.56
C ASP A 92 -2.76 1.05 14.51
N MET A 93 -1.63 0.36 14.41
CA MET A 93 -0.46 0.65 15.23
C MET A 93 0.11 2.05 14.95
N HIS A 94 -0.09 2.56 13.76
CA HIS A 94 0.50 3.84 13.34
C HIS A 94 -0.54 4.93 13.11
N THR A 95 -1.82 4.65 13.42
CA THR A 95 -2.88 5.62 13.19
C THR A 95 -2.72 6.83 14.09
N ARG A 96 -2.80 8.02 13.48
CA ARG A 96 -2.81 9.29 14.17
C ARG A 96 -4.25 9.74 14.31
N VAL A 97 -4.83 9.51 15.48
CA VAL A 97 -6.22 9.90 15.74
C VAL A 97 -6.22 11.23 16.47
N TYR A 98 -6.82 12.22 15.85
CA TYR A 98 -6.98 13.54 16.43
C TYR A 98 -8.45 13.70 16.84
N LEU A 99 -8.70 13.66 18.09
CA LEU A 99 -10.04 13.83 18.64
C LEU A 99 -10.25 15.28 19.05
#